data_654601d6361cce39ad48e6025f6cb8b9
#
_entry.id   654601d6361cce39ad48e6025f6cb8b9
#
_cell.length_a   1.000
_cell.length_b   1.000
_cell.length_c   1.000
_cell.angle_alpha   90.00
_cell.angle_beta   90.00
_cell.angle_gamma   90.00
#
_symmetry.space_group_name_H-M   'P 1'
#
loop_
_entity.id
_entity.type
_entity.pdbx_description
1 polymer ?
#
loop_
_entity_poly.entity_id
_entity_poly.type
_entity_poly.pdbx_seq_one_letter_code
_entity_poly.pdbx_strand_id
1 'polypeptide(L)'
;GKDITIYGDGSQTRSFQYVDDLIEAMMRVVKTDNNFTGPVNLGNPNEITIKTLAEMVITLTHSHSQIISRPLPENDPRRRCPDISLAAQQLCGWKPNVNIAEGLSKTIEYLRKKCLRKKSTTIY
;
A
#
# COMPACT_ATOMS: atom_id res chain seq x y z
N GLY A 1 12.81 13.04 -10.21
CA GLY A 1 12.46 13.45 -11.54
C GLY A 1 12.69 12.42 -12.64
N LYS A 2 12.76 11.09 -12.34
CA LYS A 2 12.70 10.04 -13.38
C LYS A 2 11.25 9.70 -13.64
N ASP A 3 10.93 9.29 -14.88
CA ASP A 3 9.57 8.90 -15.26
C ASP A 3 9.08 7.69 -14.44
N ILE A 4 7.78 7.68 -14.18
CA ILE A 4 7.10 6.58 -13.51
C ILE A 4 6.58 5.61 -14.58
N THR A 5 7.11 4.40 -14.59
CA THR A 5 6.64 3.36 -15.50
C THR A 5 5.42 2.66 -14.90
N ILE A 6 4.32 2.60 -15.66
CA ILE A 6 3.17 1.72 -15.40
C ILE A 6 3.10 0.65 -16.50
N TYR A 7 2.60 -0.53 -16.15
CA TYR A 7 2.39 -1.62 -17.09
C TYR A 7 0.91 -1.63 -17.52
N GLY A 8 0.68 -1.79 -18.83
CA GLY A 8 -0.64 -1.62 -19.42
C GLY A 8 -1.08 -0.15 -19.44
N ASP A 9 -2.38 0.07 -19.41
CA ASP A 9 -3.01 1.40 -19.34
C ASP A 9 -3.15 1.93 -17.90
N GLY A 10 -2.78 1.13 -16.90
CA GLY A 10 -2.89 1.45 -15.48
C GLY A 10 -4.30 1.32 -14.91
N SER A 11 -5.25 0.71 -15.65
CA SER A 11 -6.63 0.46 -15.18
C SER A 11 -6.75 -0.66 -14.17
N GLN A 12 -5.73 -1.52 -14.06
CA GLN A 12 -5.71 -2.59 -13.05
C GLN A 12 -5.77 -1.99 -11.65
N THR A 13 -6.58 -2.62 -10.78
CA THR A 13 -6.78 -2.15 -9.41
C THR A 13 -5.98 -2.95 -8.41
N ARG A 14 -5.57 -2.28 -7.34
CA ARG A 14 -4.89 -2.87 -6.18
C ARG A 14 -5.43 -2.23 -4.91
N SER A 15 -5.38 -3.00 -3.85
CA SER A 15 -5.72 -2.57 -2.49
C SER A 15 -4.42 -2.27 -1.74
N PHE A 16 -4.28 -1.05 -1.28
CA PHE A 16 -3.09 -0.62 -0.54
C PHE A 16 -3.44 -0.42 0.92
N GLN A 17 -2.64 -0.99 1.80
CA GLN A 17 -2.81 -0.88 3.24
C GLN A 17 -1.60 -0.19 3.86
N TYR A 18 -1.86 0.72 4.78
CA TYR A 18 -0.80 1.34 5.55
C TYR A 18 -0.25 0.37 6.60
N VAL A 19 1.05 0.46 6.85
CA VAL A 19 1.76 -0.53 7.68
C VAL A 19 1.26 -0.58 9.12
N ASP A 20 0.86 0.55 9.72
CA ASP A 20 0.38 0.58 11.11
C ASP A 20 -0.94 -0.18 11.27
N ASP A 21 -1.87 -0.07 10.29
CA ASP A 21 -3.10 -0.87 10.28
C ASP A 21 -2.80 -2.37 10.21
N LEU A 22 -1.79 -2.76 9.40
CA LEU A 22 -1.37 -4.16 9.31
C LEU A 22 -0.78 -4.66 10.64
N ILE A 23 0.10 -3.88 11.25
CA ILE A 23 0.72 -4.23 12.54
C ILE A 23 -0.34 -4.34 13.63
N GLU A 24 -1.31 -3.42 13.67
CA GLU A 24 -2.43 -3.51 14.62
C GLU A 24 -3.20 -4.82 14.43
N ALA A 25 -3.55 -5.17 13.17
CA ALA A 25 -4.24 -6.43 12.88
C ALA A 25 -3.43 -7.65 13.35
N MET A 26 -2.13 -7.69 13.04
CA MET A 26 -1.24 -8.78 13.47
C MET A 26 -1.19 -8.91 14.99
N MET A 27 -1.12 -7.78 15.71
CA MET A 27 -1.14 -7.79 17.18
C MET A 27 -2.47 -8.29 17.75
N ARG A 28 -3.58 -8.05 17.05
CA ARG A 28 -4.89 -8.62 17.41
C ARG A 28 -4.94 -10.11 17.13
N VAL A 29 -4.38 -10.60 16.01
CA VAL A 29 -4.28 -12.05 15.70
C VAL A 29 -3.52 -12.78 16.80
N VAL A 30 -2.39 -12.24 17.27
CA VAL A 30 -1.61 -12.88 18.37
C VAL A 30 -2.41 -12.99 19.67
N LYS A 31 -3.44 -12.16 19.86
CA LYS A 31 -4.30 -12.16 21.06
C LYS A 31 -5.60 -12.95 20.89
N THR A 32 -5.82 -13.59 19.73
CA THR A 32 -7.00 -14.45 19.54
C THR A 32 -6.90 -15.73 20.38
N ASP A 33 -8.06 -16.37 20.58
CA ASP A 33 -8.15 -17.66 21.24
C ASP A 33 -7.38 -18.73 20.45
N ASN A 34 -6.79 -19.71 21.18
CA ASN A 34 -6.10 -20.85 20.61
C ASN A 34 -6.96 -21.73 19.68
N ASN A 35 -8.28 -21.57 19.73
CA ASN A 35 -9.22 -22.26 18.83
C ASN A 35 -9.28 -21.61 17.41
N PHE A 36 -8.74 -20.40 17.25
CA PHE A 36 -8.65 -19.75 15.94
C PHE A 36 -7.35 -20.14 15.24
N THR A 37 -7.39 -21.17 14.40
CA THR A 37 -6.22 -21.76 13.71
C THR A 37 -6.25 -21.57 12.20
N GLY A 38 -7.28 -20.93 11.66
CA GLY A 38 -7.45 -20.76 10.21
C GLY A 38 -6.69 -19.54 9.63
N PRO A 39 -6.48 -19.50 8.31
CA PRO A 39 -5.94 -18.33 7.67
C PRO A 39 -6.94 -17.16 7.75
N VAL A 40 -6.42 -15.93 7.89
CA VAL A 40 -7.21 -14.70 7.89
C VAL A 40 -6.57 -13.67 6.97
N ASN A 41 -7.39 -13.05 6.11
CA ASN A 41 -6.92 -11.97 5.26
C ASN A 41 -6.84 -10.68 6.07
N LEU A 42 -5.66 -10.05 6.05
CA LEU A 42 -5.44 -8.72 6.62
C LEU A 42 -5.12 -7.77 5.47
N GLY A 43 -5.99 -6.80 5.20
CA GLY A 43 -5.82 -5.89 4.08
C GLY A 43 -6.82 -4.75 4.09
N ASN A 44 -6.72 -3.87 3.12
CA ASN A 44 -7.66 -2.79 2.90
C ASN A 44 -8.57 -3.15 1.70
N PRO A 45 -9.91 -3.23 1.86
CA PRO A 45 -10.80 -3.55 0.75
C PRO A 45 -11.01 -2.40 -0.25
N ASN A 46 -10.49 -1.21 0.04
CA ASN A 46 -10.61 -0.07 -0.87
C ASN A 46 -9.60 -0.17 -2.00
N GLU A 47 -10.08 -0.29 -3.22
CA GLU A 47 -9.26 -0.42 -4.42
C GLU A 47 -9.04 0.94 -5.09
N ILE A 48 -7.86 1.13 -5.64
CA ILE A 48 -7.56 2.22 -6.57
C ILE A 48 -6.83 1.68 -7.79
N THR A 49 -6.89 2.40 -8.91
CA THR A 49 -6.12 2.03 -10.10
C THR A 49 -4.64 2.36 -9.92
N ILE A 50 -3.77 1.62 -10.62
CA ILE A 50 -2.33 1.93 -10.63
C ILE A 50 -2.07 3.32 -11.20
N LYS A 51 -2.85 3.76 -12.19
CA LYS A 51 -2.77 5.10 -12.75
C LYS A 51 -3.08 6.15 -11.68
N THR A 52 -4.20 6.01 -10.95
CA THR A 52 -4.56 6.92 -9.85
C THR A 52 -3.47 6.98 -8.78
N LEU A 53 -2.90 5.83 -8.39
CA LEU A 53 -1.79 5.81 -7.43
C LEU A 53 -0.59 6.64 -7.93
N ALA A 54 -0.19 6.46 -9.19
CA ALA A 54 0.93 7.21 -9.78
C ALA A 54 0.66 8.72 -9.78
N GLU A 55 -0.55 9.14 -10.17
CA GLU A 55 -0.98 10.55 -10.16
C GLU A 55 -0.96 11.14 -8.74
N MET A 56 -1.45 10.39 -7.74
CA MET A 56 -1.40 10.81 -6.33
C MET A 56 0.04 11.00 -5.84
N VAL A 57 0.95 10.08 -6.18
CA VAL A 57 2.36 10.19 -5.79
C VAL A 57 3.02 11.41 -6.43
N ILE A 58 2.77 11.68 -7.71
CA ILE A 58 3.27 12.87 -8.41
C ILE A 58 2.81 14.14 -7.69
N THR A 59 1.51 14.23 -7.41
CA THR A 59 0.90 15.36 -6.73
C THR A 59 1.48 15.58 -5.34
N LEU A 60 1.52 14.55 -4.50
CA LEU A 60 1.99 14.63 -3.11
C LEU A 60 3.51 14.90 -3.00
N THR A 61 4.27 14.52 -4.00
CA THR A 61 5.72 14.78 -4.03
C THR A 61 6.10 16.07 -4.74
N HIS A 62 5.14 16.72 -5.41
CA HIS A 62 5.38 17.85 -6.32
C HIS A 62 6.42 17.51 -7.40
N SER A 63 6.34 16.28 -7.92
CA SER A 63 7.28 15.79 -8.92
C SER A 63 6.89 16.23 -10.33
N HIS A 64 7.89 16.47 -11.18
CA HIS A 64 7.71 16.69 -12.61
C HIS A 64 7.83 15.40 -13.44
N SER A 65 7.86 14.23 -12.78
CA SER A 65 7.91 12.92 -13.44
C SER A 65 6.69 12.70 -14.32
N GLN A 66 6.90 12.14 -15.51
CA GLN A 66 5.82 11.74 -16.40
C GLN A 66 5.46 10.27 -16.16
N ILE A 67 4.22 9.91 -16.47
CA ILE A 67 3.77 8.52 -16.46
C ILE A 67 3.97 7.95 -17.86
N ILE A 68 4.77 6.89 -17.96
CA ILE A 68 5.00 6.17 -19.20
C ILE A 68 4.45 4.76 -19.12
N SER A 69 3.76 4.31 -20.17
CA SER A 69 3.19 2.95 -20.23
C SER A 69 4.16 1.98 -20.89
N ARG A 70 4.17 0.72 -20.40
CA ARG A 70 4.84 -0.41 -21.01
C ARG A 70 3.87 -1.58 -21.16
N PRO A 71 4.14 -2.54 -22.05
CA PRO A 71 3.29 -3.73 -22.22
C PRO A 71 3.02 -4.41 -20.88
N LEU A 72 1.77 -4.81 -20.67
CA LEU A 72 1.38 -5.55 -19.46
C LEU A 72 2.07 -6.92 -19.46
N PRO A 73 2.69 -7.33 -18.34
CA PRO A 73 3.21 -8.69 -18.20
C PRO A 73 2.10 -9.74 -18.35
N GLU A 74 2.45 -10.89 -18.89
CA GLU A 74 1.56 -12.05 -18.91
C GLU A 74 1.18 -12.42 -17.46
N ASN A 75 -0.11 -12.75 -17.24
CA ASN A 75 -0.65 -13.17 -15.95
C ASN A 75 -0.69 -12.11 -14.84
N ASP A 76 -0.57 -10.80 -15.14
CA ASP A 76 -0.85 -9.79 -14.12
C ASP A 76 -2.37 -9.71 -13.85
N PRO A 77 -2.84 -10.01 -12.63
CA PRO A 77 -4.27 -9.98 -12.32
C PRO A 77 -4.82 -8.55 -12.48
N ARG A 78 -5.95 -8.43 -13.14
CA ARG A 78 -6.63 -7.12 -13.28
C ARG A 78 -7.09 -6.56 -11.94
N ARG A 79 -7.41 -7.43 -10.97
CA ARG A 79 -7.95 -7.06 -9.67
C ARG A 79 -7.31 -7.88 -8.56
N ARG A 80 -6.96 -7.23 -7.44
CA ARG A 80 -6.60 -7.87 -6.15
C ARG A 80 -7.21 -7.06 -5.02
N CYS A 81 -8.25 -7.65 -4.41
CA CYS A 81 -8.98 -7.03 -3.31
C CYS A 81 -9.20 -8.11 -2.22
N PRO A 82 -8.76 -7.88 -0.98
CA PRO A 82 -8.99 -8.83 0.10
C PRO A 82 -10.42 -8.74 0.61
N ASP A 83 -11.04 -9.89 0.89
CA ASP A 83 -12.19 -9.97 1.78
C ASP A 83 -11.68 -10.05 3.23
N ILE A 84 -12.04 -9.06 4.04
CA ILE A 84 -11.64 -8.92 5.44
C ILE A 84 -12.77 -9.22 6.42
N SER A 85 -13.88 -9.81 5.95
CA SER A 85 -15.05 -10.10 6.78
C SER A 85 -14.70 -10.99 7.96
N LEU A 86 -13.89 -12.03 7.74
CA LEU A 86 -13.41 -12.92 8.80
C LEU A 86 -12.52 -12.17 9.81
N ALA A 87 -11.64 -11.28 9.33
CA ALA A 87 -10.82 -10.47 10.21
C ALA A 87 -11.67 -9.57 11.10
N ALA A 88 -12.70 -8.91 10.55
CA ALA A 88 -13.62 -8.10 11.33
C ALA A 88 -14.33 -8.91 12.42
N GLN A 89 -14.75 -10.15 12.11
CA GLN A 89 -15.41 -11.03 13.09
C GLN A 89 -14.45 -11.49 14.21
N GLN A 90 -13.25 -11.96 13.83
CA GLN A 90 -12.31 -12.60 14.77
C GLN A 90 -11.44 -11.59 15.54
N LEU A 91 -11.25 -10.39 15.01
CA LEU A 91 -10.35 -9.38 15.58
C LEU A 91 -11.09 -8.19 16.21
N CYS A 92 -12.21 -8.43 16.87
CA CYS A 92 -12.99 -7.41 17.59
C CYS A 92 -13.37 -6.21 16.69
N GLY A 93 -13.94 -6.48 15.52
CA GLY A 93 -14.39 -5.43 14.60
C GLY A 93 -13.25 -4.70 13.89
N TRP A 94 -12.07 -5.27 13.81
CA TRP A 94 -10.94 -4.64 13.15
C TRP A 94 -11.23 -4.30 11.69
N LYS A 95 -10.82 -3.11 11.30
CA LYS A 95 -10.79 -2.62 9.91
C LYS A 95 -9.65 -1.63 9.75
N PRO A 96 -9.08 -1.48 8.54
CA PRO A 96 -8.06 -0.45 8.29
C PRO A 96 -8.66 0.94 8.47
N ASN A 97 -7.92 1.85 9.11
CA ASN A 97 -8.36 3.20 9.43
C ASN A 97 -7.63 4.27 8.60
N VAL A 98 -6.41 3.99 8.16
CA VAL A 98 -5.59 4.95 7.42
C VAL A 98 -6.00 4.93 5.94
N ASN A 99 -6.49 6.05 5.44
CA ASN A 99 -6.80 6.18 4.01
C ASN A 99 -5.52 6.30 3.16
N ILE A 100 -5.65 6.07 1.84
CA ILE A 100 -4.51 6.00 0.93
C ILE A 100 -3.71 7.31 0.87
N ALA A 101 -4.36 8.48 0.90
CA ALA A 101 -3.68 9.77 0.83
C ALA A 101 -2.83 10.03 2.07
N GLU A 102 -3.38 9.73 3.24
CA GLU A 102 -2.67 9.81 4.52
C GLU A 102 -1.49 8.83 4.58
N GLY A 103 -1.72 7.56 4.21
CA GLY A 103 -0.69 6.53 4.17
C GLY A 103 0.46 6.88 3.22
N LEU A 104 0.15 7.41 2.03
CA LEU A 104 1.15 7.90 1.10
C LEU A 104 1.94 9.07 1.66
N SER A 105 1.28 10.05 2.29
CA SER A 105 1.96 11.21 2.89
C SER A 105 2.96 10.79 3.96
N LYS A 106 2.56 9.90 4.87
CA LYS A 106 3.45 9.34 5.90
C LYS A 106 4.62 8.56 5.28
N THR A 107 4.36 7.78 4.24
CA THR A 107 5.38 6.99 3.53
C THR A 107 6.40 7.90 2.83
N ILE A 108 5.93 8.96 2.16
CA ILE A 108 6.78 9.95 1.50
C ILE A 108 7.68 10.65 2.53
N GLU A 109 7.14 11.07 3.66
CA GLU A 109 7.91 11.69 4.73
C GLU A 109 9.00 10.76 5.28
N TYR A 110 8.66 9.50 5.54
CA TYR A 110 9.61 8.48 5.98
C TYR A 110 10.75 8.30 4.97
N LEU A 111 10.42 8.16 3.69
CA LEU A 111 11.42 7.97 2.63
C LEU A 111 12.31 9.21 2.45
N ARG A 112 11.76 10.41 2.54
CA ARG A 112 12.54 11.66 2.49
C ARG A 112 13.58 11.69 3.63
N LYS A 113 13.17 11.38 4.86
CA LYS A 113 14.09 11.31 6.02
C LYS A 113 15.19 10.27 5.83
N LYS A 114 14.83 9.09 5.30
CA LYS A 114 15.77 7.99 5.02
C LYS A 114 16.78 8.33 3.92
N CYS A 115 16.34 9.00 2.85
CA CYS A 115 17.20 9.44 1.76
C CYS A 115 18.20 10.53 2.22
N LEU A 116 17.77 11.44 3.09
CA LEU A 116 18.65 12.47 3.66
C LEU A 116 19.74 11.86 4.55
N ARG A 117 19.40 10.88 5.39
CA ARG A 117 20.38 10.15 6.23
C ARG A 117 21.44 9.42 5.39
N LYS A 118 21.08 8.80 4.27
CA LYS A 118 22.06 8.13 3.39
C LYS A 118 23.06 9.11 2.76
N LYS A 119 22.64 10.33 2.43
CA LYS A 119 23.55 11.35 1.86
C LYS A 119 24.57 11.87 2.88
N SER A 120 24.24 11.89 4.17
CA SER A 120 25.17 12.32 5.22
C SER A 120 26.18 11.25 5.65
N THR A 121 25.96 9.97 5.30
CA THR A 121 26.87 8.86 5.66
C THR A 121 27.90 8.54 4.55
N THR A 122 27.83 9.20 3.39
CA THR A 122 28.76 8.96 2.25
C THR A 122 29.90 9.99 2.20
N ILE A 123 30.15 10.71 3.27
CA ILE A 123 31.29 11.64 3.40
C ILE A 123 32.31 11.00 4.36
N TYR A 124 32.99 9.97 3.88
CA TYR A 124 34.34 9.57 4.37
C TYR A 124 35.00 8.73 3.27
#